data_381527e26f4c4ba8313693ccf7e56cce
#
_entry.id   381527e26f4c4ba8313693ccf7e56cce
#
_cell.length_a   1.000
_cell.length_b   1.000
_cell.length_c   1.000
_cell.angle_alpha   90.00
_cell.angle_beta   90.00
_cell.angle_gamma   90.00
#
_symmetry.space_group_name_H-M   'P 1'
#
loop_
_entity.id
_entity.type
_entity.pdbx_description
1 polymer ?
#
loop_
_entity_poly.entity_id
_entity_poly.type
_entity_poly.pdbx_seq_one_letter_code
_entity_poly.pdbx_strand_id
1 'polypeptide(L)'
;MVDIRTSFNDKLPTLLFVGGSAGARVFNQLVTDHKEELTSRYNIINLTGDASLNELSSSLYRVDYATELYQPLMNMADVVITRGGANTIFELLAMAKLHVIVPLSREASRGDQIENAAYFVKKGYAEELQESDLTLSTLEEKVNQLLTNKEIYQNTMKNSQELKSVADFYELLKKDLS
;
A
#
# COMPACT_ATOMS: atom_id res chain seq x y z
N MET A 1 7.13 -8.31 -22.82
CA MET A 1 6.76 -7.92 -21.45
C MET A 1 7.33 -8.97 -20.49
N VAL A 2 8.12 -8.55 -19.52
CA VAL A 2 8.67 -9.48 -18.53
C VAL A 2 7.53 -9.87 -17.60
N ASP A 3 7.27 -11.16 -17.50
CA ASP A 3 6.25 -11.64 -16.56
C ASP A 3 6.84 -11.67 -15.14
N ILE A 4 6.49 -10.67 -14.35
CA ILE A 4 6.96 -10.52 -12.97
C ILE A 4 6.60 -11.75 -12.13
N ARG A 5 5.48 -12.39 -12.45
CA ARG A 5 5.00 -13.57 -11.71
C ARG A 5 5.99 -14.73 -11.74
N THR A 6 6.79 -14.85 -12.80
CA THR A 6 7.78 -15.94 -12.93
C THR A 6 8.96 -15.78 -11.97
N SER A 7 9.24 -14.54 -11.52
CA SER A 7 10.32 -14.26 -10.57
C SER A 7 9.85 -14.26 -9.11
N PHE A 8 8.52 -14.29 -8.89
CA PHE A 8 7.96 -14.27 -7.54
C PHE A 8 7.69 -15.67 -7.02
N ASN A 9 7.84 -15.84 -5.73
CA ASN A 9 7.52 -17.07 -5.02
C ASN A 9 6.06 -17.01 -4.55
N ASP A 10 5.21 -17.86 -5.09
CA ASP A 10 3.78 -17.89 -4.77
C ASP A 10 3.46 -18.31 -3.33
N LYS A 11 4.44 -18.82 -2.60
CA LYS A 11 4.30 -19.16 -1.17
C LYS A 11 4.56 -17.99 -0.23
N LEU A 12 5.10 -16.88 -0.76
CA LEU A 12 5.41 -15.70 0.04
C LEU A 12 4.38 -14.60 -0.18
N PRO A 13 4.00 -13.85 0.87
CA PRO A 13 3.14 -12.68 0.68
C PRO A 13 3.88 -11.59 -0.09
N THR A 14 3.13 -10.81 -0.85
CA THR A 14 3.67 -9.73 -1.69
C THR A 14 3.41 -8.38 -1.02
N LEU A 15 4.48 -7.61 -0.84
CA LEU A 15 4.43 -6.24 -0.32
C LEU A 15 4.65 -5.26 -1.47
N LEU A 16 3.83 -4.22 -1.54
CA LEU A 16 3.99 -3.12 -2.50
C LEU A 16 4.30 -1.84 -1.75
N PHE A 17 5.43 -1.22 -2.09
CA PHE A 17 5.82 0.10 -1.57
C PHE A 17 5.49 1.16 -2.61
N VAL A 18 4.63 2.09 -2.27
CA VAL A 18 4.24 3.20 -3.13
C VAL A 18 4.26 4.51 -2.35
N GLY A 19 5.17 5.41 -2.70
CA GLY A 19 5.36 6.67 -1.97
C GLY A 19 4.80 7.90 -2.65
N GLY A 20 4.25 7.77 -3.85
CA GLY A 20 3.87 8.92 -4.67
C GLY A 20 5.09 9.68 -5.18
N SER A 21 4.86 10.83 -5.82
CA SER A 21 5.92 11.61 -6.49
C SER A 21 6.96 12.21 -5.55
N ALA A 22 6.63 12.40 -4.27
CA ALA A 22 7.50 13.10 -3.31
C ALA A 22 7.96 12.25 -2.13
N GLY A 23 7.50 11.00 -2.00
CA GLY A 23 7.61 10.26 -0.75
C GLY A 23 8.28 8.89 -0.80
N ALA A 24 8.86 8.49 -1.94
CA ALA A 24 9.38 7.14 -2.10
C ALA A 24 10.77 6.91 -1.48
N ARG A 25 11.54 7.97 -1.22
CA ARG A 25 12.95 7.87 -0.80
C ARG A 25 13.15 6.98 0.44
N VAL A 26 12.34 7.16 1.47
CA VAL A 26 12.44 6.39 2.72
C VAL A 26 12.16 4.91 2.46
N PHE A 27 11.16 4.61 1.65
CA PHE A 27 10.83 3.25 1.27
C PHE A 27 11.94 2.63 0.41
N ASN A 28 12.46 3.41 -0.55
CA ASN A 28 13.56 2.97 -1.42
C ASN A 28 14.79 2.58 -0.59
N GLN A 29 15.12 3.40 0.41
CA GLN A 29 16.25 3.17 1.28
C GLN A 29 16.06 1.91 2.13
N LEU A 30 14.86 1.73 2.70
CA LEU A 30 14.53 0.53 3.47
C LEU A 30 14.69 -0.74 2.63
N VAL A 31 14.17 -0.73 1.40
CA VAL A 31 14.28 -1.88 0.49
C VAL A 31 15.74 -2.13 0.11
N THR A 32 16.50 -1.07 -0.19
CA THR A 32 17.93 -1.20 -0.53
C THR A 32 18.74 -1.79 0.61
N ASP A 33 18.54 -1.28 1.83
CA ASP A 33 19.33 -1.69 3.00
C ASP A 33 18.98 -3.11 3.47
N HIS A 34 17.76 -3.57 3.24
CA HIS A 34 17.26 -4.86 3.74
C HIS A 34 16.79 -5.79 2.62
N LYS A 35 17.39 -5.66 1.44
CA LYS A 35 16.99 -6.42 0.25
C LYS A 35 16.93 -7.92 0.49
N GLU A 36 17.99 -8.48 1.02
CA GLU A 36 18.11 -9.93 1.23
C GLU A 36 17.09 -10.44 2.25
N GLU A 37 16.96 -9.74 3.36
CA GLU A 37 16.03 -10.11 4.42
C GLU A 37 14.58 -10.02 3.93
N LEU A 38 14.22 -8.93 3.24
CA LEU A 38 12.88 -8.73 2.70
C LEU A 38 12.53 -9.79 1.66
N THR A 39 13.43 -10.07 0.71
CA THR A 39 13.14 -11.03 -0.36
C THR A 39 13.19 -12.49 0.09
N SER A 40 13.75 -12.76 1.26
CA SER A 40 13.68 -14.09 1.88
C SER A 40 12.31 -14.39 2.51
N ARG A 41 11.53 -13.35 2.81
CA ARG A 41 10.25 -13.45 3.53
C ARG A 41 9.05 -13.00 2.71
N TYR A 42 9.26 -12.14 1.71
CA TYR A 42 8.22 -11.52 0.91
C TYR A 42 8.62 -11.45 -0.56
N ASN A 43 7.64 -11.36 -1.43
CA ASN A 43 7.86 -10.77 -2.76
C ASN A 43 7.74 -9.26 -2.60
N ILE A 44 8.64 -8.49 -3.19
CA ILE A 44 8.68 -7.04 -3.04
C ILE A 44 8.45 -6.36 -4.38
N ILE A 45 7.48 -5.45 -4.40
CA ILE A 45 7.25 -4.51 -5.49
C ILE A 45 7.55 -3.12 -4.92
N ASN A 46 8.46 -2.40 -5.53
CA ASN A 46 8.86 -1.07 -5.06
C ASN A 46 8.77 -0.07 -6.21
N LEU A 47 7.78 0.82 -6.15
CA LEU A 47 7.64 1.92 -7.09
C LEU A 47 8.51 3.06 -6.59
N THR A 48 9.68 3.23 -7.21
CA THR A 48 10.77 4.03 -6.65
C THR A 48 10.75 5.51 -7.03
N GLY A 49 10.19 5.84 -8.20
CA GLY A 49 10.34 7.18 -8.77
C GLY A 49 11.76 7.49 -9.27
N ASP A 50 12.65 6.51 -9.31
CA ASP A 50 14.06 6.67 -9.64
C ASP A 50 14.53 5.53 -10.53
N ALA A 51 14.74 5.81 -11.81
CA ALA A 51 15.13 4.81 -12.81
C ALA A 51 16.48 4.12 -12.50
N SER A 52 17.36 4.80 -11.74
CA SER A 52 18.64 4.20 -11.36
C SER A 52 18.49 2.99 -10.43
N LEU A 53 17.31 2.84 -9.78
CA LEU A 53 17.01 1.74 -8.90
C LEU A 53 16.25 0.59 -9.58
N ASN A 54 15.95 0.71 -10.88
CA ASN A 54 15.21 -0.32 -11.61
C ASN A 54 15.92 -1.68 -11.50
N GLU A 55 15.19 -2.68 -11.07
CA GLU A 55 15.74 -4.01 -10.83
C GLU A 55 14.63 -5.07 -10.93
N LEU A 56 14.94 -6.18 -11.57
CA LEU A 56 14.11 -7.38 -11.53
C LEU A 56 14.99 -8.56 -11.15
N SER A 57 14.74 -9.14 -10.02
CA SER A 57 15.44 -10.32 -9.52
C SER A 57 14.48 -11.22 -8.77
N SER A 58 14.97 -12.32 -8.19
CA SER A 58 14.11 -13.25 -7.44
C SER A 58 13.38 -12.54 -6.32
N SER A 59 12.05 -12.57 -6.34
CA SER A 59 11.17 -11.95 -5.35
C SER A 59 11.31 -10.42 -5.23
N LEU A 60 11.90 -9.74 -6.23
CA LEU A 60 12.07 -8.28 -6.20
C LEU A 60 11.78 -7.67 -7.57
N TYR A 61 10.89 -6.69 -7.59
CA TYR A 61 10.62 -5.85 -8.75
C TYR A 61 10.63 -4.38 -8.31
N ARG A 62 11.62 -3.63 -8.80
CA ARG A 62 11.76 -2.19 -8.57
C ARG A 62 11.65 -1.48 -9.90
N VAL A 63 10.78 -0.49 -9.99
CA VAL A 63 10.57 0.30 -11.20
C VAL A 63 10.30 1.75 -10.82
N ASP A 64 10.75 2.67 -11.66
CA ASP A 64 10.57 4.11 -11.42
C ASP A 64 9.08 4.50 -11.46
N TYR A 65 8.39 4.17 -12.54
CA TYR A 65 6.96 4.46 -12.69
C TYR A 65 6.24 3.26 -13.28
N ALA A 66 5.00 3.05 -12.84
CA ALA A 66 4.14 1.98 -13.33
C ALA A 66 2.79 2.58 -13.77
N THR A 67 2.71 3.03 -15.02
CA THR A 67 1.47 3.61 -15.55
C THR A 67 0.44 2.54 -15.90
N GLU A 68 0.72 1.70 -16.88
CA GLU A 68 -0.18 0.63 -17.30
C GLU A 68 -0.19 -0.56 -16.33
N LEU A 69 0.93 -0.78 -15.64
CA LEU A 69 1.08 -1.90 -14.70
C LEU A 69 0.62 -1.56 -13.28
N TYR A 70 0.26 -0.30 -13.01
CA TYR A 70 -0.11 0.12 -11.65
C TYR A 70 -1.23 -0.74 -11.06
N GLN A 71 -2.35 -0.87 -11.76
CA GLN A 71 -3.48 -1.65 -11.27
C GLN A 71 -3.15 -3.14 -11.14
N PRO A 72 -2.51 -3.80 -12.12
CA PRO A 72 -2.04 -5.17 -11.96
C PRO A 72 -1.11 -5.37 -10.76
N LEU A 73 -0.18 -4.45 -10.52
CA LEU A 73 0.74 -4.52 -9.36
C LEU A 73 -0.01 -4.36 -8.04
N MET A 74 -0.97 -3.43 -7.98
CA MET A 74 -1.84 -3.29 -6.81
C MET A 74 -2.64 -4.57 -6.54
N ASN A 75 -3.14 -5.21 -7.58
CA ASN A 75 -3.88 -6.47 -7.44
C ASN A 75 -3.00 -7.61 -6.93
N MET A 76 -1.71 -7.63 -7.28
CA MET A 76 -0.76 -8.64 -6.82
C MET A 76 -0.39 -8.49 -5.34
N ALA A 77 -0.48 -7.28 -4.80
CA ALA A 77 -0.06 -7.00 -3.44
C ALA A 77 -0.99 -7.62 -2.40
N ASP A 78 -0.42 -8.23 -1.38
CA ASP A 78 -1.15 -8.66 -0.18
C ASP A 78 -1.22 -7.52 0.84
N VAL A 79 -0.15 -6.73 0.96
CA VAL A 79 -0.09 -5.55 1.82
C VAL A 79 0.57 -4.42 1.06
N VAL A 80 -0.01 -3.23 1.14
CA VAL A 80 0.53 -2.01 0.52
C VAL A 80 1.09 -1.10 1.60
N ILE A 81 2.29 -0.59 1.39
CA ILE A 81 2.93 0.41 2.26
C ILE A 81 2.87 1.75 1.50
N THR A 82 2.20 2.74 2.07
CA THR A 82 1.87 4.00 1.41
C THR A 82 2.07 5.20 2.33
N ARG A 83 2.03 6.41 1.75
CA ARG A 83 2.15 7.67 2.48
C ARG A 83 0.83 8.23 3.01
N GLY A 84 -0.31 7.74 2.51
CA GLY A 84 -1.61 8.19 2.99
C GLY A 84 -2.22 9.35 2.20
N GLY A 85 -1.82 9.55 0.94
CA GLY A 85 -2.53 10.45 0.04
C GLY A 85 -3.97 9.97 -0.16
N ALA A 86 -4.94 10.89 -0.15
CA ALA A 86 -6.36 10.55 -0.13
C ALA A 86 -6.78 9.61 -1.27
N ASN A 87 -6.34 9.89 -2.50
CA ASN A 87 -6.71 9.06 -3.66
C ASN A 87 -6.28 7.61 -3.49
N THR A 88 -5.05 7.39 -3.02
CA THR A 88 -4.50 6.04 -2.85
C THR A 88 -5.22 5.29 -1.73
N ILE A 89 -5.41 5.90 -0.56
CA ILE A 89 -6.00 5.17 0.57
C ILE A 89 -7.49 4.88 0.35
N PHE A 90 -8.23 5.76 -0.34
CA PHE A 90 -9.63 5.48 -0.68
C PHE A 90 -9.74 4.41 -1.76
N GLU A 91 -8.78 4.33 -2.69
CA GLU A 91 -8.67 3.21 -3.63
C GLU A 91 -8.42 1.89 -2.89
N LEU A 92 -7.49 1.89 -1.93
CA LEU A 92 -7.20 0.71 -1.11
C LEU A 92 -8.41 0.28 -0.27
N LEU A 93 -9.15 1.24 0.26
CA LEU A 93 -10.41 0.98 0.97
C LEU A 93 -11.41 0.27 0.05
N ALA A 94 -11.59 0.79 -1.16
CA ALA A 94 -12.52 0.21 -2.15
C ALA A 94 -12.13 -1.21 -2.54
N MET A 95 -10.84 -1.51 -2.58
CA MET A 95 -10.31 -2.85 -2.88
C MET A 95 -10.29 -3.77 -1.65
N ALA A 96 -10.61 -3.27 -0.48
CA ALA A 96 -10.41 -3.96 0.81
C ALA A 96 -8.97 -4.50 0.94
N LYS A 97 -7.99 -3.69 0.52
CA LYS A 97 -6.58 -4.05 0.48
C LYS A 97 -5.92 -3.70 1.82
N LEU A 98 -5.25 -4.67 2.43
CA LEU A 98 -4.48 -4.43 3.65
C LEU A 98 -3.39 -3.40 3.39
N HIS A 99 -3.22 -2.43 4.29
CA HIS A 99 -2.18 -1.42 4.09
C HIS A 99 -1.65 -0.82 5.39
N VAL A 100 -0.39 -0.40 5.32
CA VAL A 100 0.30 0.36 6.35
C VAL A 100 0.52 1.77 5.82
N ILE A 101 0.08 2.77 6.57
CA ILE A 101 0.26 4.17 6.21
C ILE A 101 1.46 4.73 6.99
N VAL A 102 2.43 5.26 6.26
CA VAL A 102 3.59 5.96 6.81
C VAL A 102 3.49 7.42 6.35
N PRO A 103 2.76 8.27 7.08
CA PRO A 103 2.47 9.61 6.59
C PRO A 103 3.71 10.50 6.53
N LEU A 104 3.74 11.40 5.55
CA LEU A 104 4.73 12.47 5.50
C LEU A 104 4.56 13.37 6.72
N SER A 105 5.65 13.99 7.16
CA SER A 105 5.62 14.94 8.26
C SER A 105 4.65 16.10 7.95
N ARG A 106 4.20 16.78 9.00
CA ARG A 106 3.32 17.93 8.88
C ARG A 106 3.94 19.04 8.02
N GLU A 107 5.25 19.21 8.11
CA GLU A 107 6.01 20.18 7.32
C GLU A 107 5.97 19.86 5.81
N ALA A 108 6.01 18.57 5.45
CA ALA A 108 6.06 18.13 4.05
C ALA A 108 4.68 18.04 3.39
N SER A 109 3.60 17.80 4.14
CA SER A 109 2.27 17.52 3.61
C SER A 109 1.15 18.39 4.18
N ARG A 110 1.45 19.42 4.96
CA ARG A 110 0.48 20.25 5.69
C ARG A 110 -0.38 19.47 6.69
N GLY A 111 -0.02 18.23 7.01
CA GLY A 111 -0.72 17.38 7.95
C GLY A 111 -1.86 16.54 7.37
N ASP A 112 -2.21 16.70 6.11
CA ASP A 112 -3.32 15.94 5.48
C ASP A 112 -3.10 14.43 5.60
N GLN A 113 -1.90 13.95 5.32
CA GLN A 113 -1.58 12.52 5.38
C GLN A 113 -1.64 11.99 6.81
N ILE A 114 -1.22 12.79 7.78
CA ILE A 114 -1.28 12.44 9.21
C ILE A 114 -2.75 12.28 9.64
N GLU A 115 -3.60 13.21 9.25
CA GLU A 115 -5.03 13.17 9.55
C GLU A 115 -5.72 11.98 8.89
N ASN A 116 -5.39 11.72 7.63
CA ASN A 116 -5.93 10.57 6.89
C ASN A 116 -5.53 9.25 7.55
N ALA A 117 -4.27 9.11 7.95
CA ALA A 117 -3.79 7.92 8.63
C ALA A 117 -4.52 7.70 9.96
N ALA A 118 -4.64 8.74 10.77
CA ALA A 118 -5.34 8.66 12.07
C ALA A 118 -6.80 8.24 11.88
N TYR A 119 -7.48 8.78 10.88
CA TYR A 119 -8.85 8.43 10.56
C TYR A 119 -8.99 6.95 10.17
N PHE A 120 -8.12 6.47 9.28
CA PHE A 120 -8.16 5.07 8.80
C PHE A 120 -7.86 4.08 9.91
N VAL A 121 -6.90 4.39 10.77
CA VAL A 121 -6.57 3.55 11.94
C VAL A 121 -7.72 3.50 12.93
N LYS A 122 -8.32 4.64 13.22
CA LYS A 122 -9.48 4.74 14.12
C LYS A 122 -10.65 3.89 13.63
N LYS A 123 -10.87 3.87 12.31
CA LYS A 123 -11.95 3.08 11.70
C LYS A 123 -11.60 1.59 11.57
N GLY A 124 -10.37 1.19 11.81
CA GLY A 124 -9.93 -0.20 11.68
C GLY A 124 -9.65 -0.63 10.25
N TYR A 125 -9.35 0.32 9.35
CA TYR A 125 -9.08 0.03 7.95
C TYR A 125 -7.61 -0.27 7.67
N ALA A 126 -6.70 0.28 8.47
CA ALA A 126 -5.27 0.24 8.21
C ALA A 126 -4.46 0.31 9.50
N GLU A 127 -3.16 0.07 9.37
CA GLU A 127 -2.17 0.32 10.40
C GLU A 127 -1.30 1.52 10.05
N GLU A 128 -0.65 2.12 11.03
CA GLU A 128 0.17 3.31 10.87
C GLU A 128 1.55 3.13 11.50
N LEU A 129 2.56 3.68 10.84
CA LEU A 129 3.90 3.89 11.40
C LEU A 129 4.32 5.32 11.15
N GLN A 130 4.92 5.95 12.15
CA GLN A 130 5.59 7.23 11.95
C GLN A 130 6.87 7.00 11.15
N GLU A 131 7.24 7.94 10.28
CA GLU A 131 8.46 7.82 9.49
C GLU A 131 9.70 7.62 10.36
N SER A 132 9.77 8.32 11.51
CA SER A 132 10.86 8.19 12.47
C SER A 132 10.96 6.80 13.10
N ASP A 133 9.87 6.06 13.13
CA ASP A 133 9.81 4.71 13.72
C ASP A 133 9.93 3.60 12.68
N LEU A 134 10.06 3.95 11.40
CA LEU A 134 10.12 2.98 10.31
C LEU A 134 11.45 2.24 10.29
N THR A 135 11.41 0.98 10.64
CA THR A 135 12.54 0.03 10.55
C THR A 135 12.00 -1.27 9.94
N LEU A 136 12.89 -2.18 9.56
CA LEU A 136 12.47 -3.50 9.11
C LEU A 136 11.60 -4.19 10.17
N SER A 137 12.03 -4.17 11.43
CA SER A 137 11.32 -4.81 12.53
C SER A 137 9.92 -4.23 12.77
N THR A 138 9.80 -2.91 12.82
CA THR A 138 8.50 -2.26 13.04
C THR A 138 7.56 -2.45 11.88
N LEU A 139 8.08 -2.42 10.65
CA LEU A 139 7.28 -2.70 9.46
C LEU A 139 6.76 -4.15 9.48
N GLU A 140 7.62 -5.12 9.75
CA GLU A 140 7.23 -6.53 9.80
C GLU A 140 6.17 -6.79 10.87
N GLU A 141 6.27 -6.12 12.01
CA GLU A 141 5.26 -6.21 13.08
C GLU A 141 3.88 -5.79 12.56
N LYS A 142 3.80 -4.66 11.86
CA LYS A 142 2.53 -4.17 11.28
C LYS A 142 2.03 -5.07 10.16
N VAL A 143 2.91 -5.55 9.30
CA VAL A 143 2.56 -6.48 8.23
C VAL A 143 2.01 -7.77 8.80
N ASN A 144 2.64 -8.33 9.82
CA ASN A 144 2.20 -9.57 10.46
C ASN A 144 0.84 -9.38 11.16
N GLN A 145 0.62 -8.23 11.79
CA GLN A 145 -0.67 -7.90 12.41
C GLN A 145 -1.79 -7.88 11.37
N LEU A 146 -1.55 -7.25 10.23
CA LEU A 146 -2.51 -7.18 9.12
C LEU A 146 -2.80 -8.57 8.54
N LEU A 147 -1.76 -9.35 8.26
CA LEU A 147 -1.91 -10.68 7.66
C LEU A 147 -2.60 -11.66 8.61
N THR A 148 -2.27 -11.62 9.90
CA THR A 148 -2.90 -12.47 10.91
C THR A 148 -4.39 -12.16 11.08
N ASN A 149 -4.77 -10.88 10.98
CA ASN A 149 -6.14 -10.42 11.17
C ASN A 149 -6.80 -9.99 9.84
N LYS A 150 -6.35 -10.55 8.73
CA LYS A 150 -6.76 -10.19 7.37
C LYS A 150 -8.27 -10.08 7.21
N GLU A 151 -9.01 -11.09 7.65
CA GLU A 151 -10.46 -11.11 7.48
C GLU A 151 -11.15 -9.98 8.24
N ILE A 152 -10.66 -9.63 9.42
CA ILE A 152 -11.22 -8.55 10.24
C ILE A 152 -11.05 -7.22 9.51
N TYR A 153 -9.84 -6.90 9.04
CA TYR A 153 -9.58 -5.66 8.30
C TYR A 153 -10.38 -5.58 7.01
N GLN A 154 -10.41 -6.68 6.25
CA GLN A 154 -11.13 -6.71 4.98
C GLN A 154 -12.63 -6.56 5.16
N ASN A 155 -13.23 -7.22 6.14
CA ASN A 155 -14.65 -7.08 6.45
C ASN A 155 -14.98 -5.67 6.93
N THR A 156 -14.14 -5.07 7.75
CA THR A 156 -14.31 -3.70 8.23
C THR A 156 -14.30 -2.72 7.06
N MET A 157 -13.36 -2.87 6.11
CA MET A 157 -13.29 -2.03 4.92
C MET A 157 -14.51 -2.23 4.02
N LYS A 158 -14.91 -3.47 3.75
CA LYS A 158 -16.08 -3.78 2.90
C LYS A 158 -17.38 -3.22 3.44
N ASN A 159 -17.49 -3.14 4.77
CA ASN A 159 -18.68 -2.63 5.45
C ASN A 159 -18.54 -1.16 5.85
N SER A 160 -17.54 -0.46 5.31
CA SER A 160 -17.27 0.94 5.64
C SER A 160 -18.41 1.87 5.24
N GLN A 161 -18.62 2.91 6.04
CA GLN A 161 -19.65 3.92 5.78
C GLN A 161 -19.37 4.66 4.47
N GLU A 162 -18.11 4.91 4.18
CA GLU A 162 -17.66 5.59 2.96
C GLU A 162 -18.09 4.84 1.70
N LEU A 163 -17.88 3.52 1.67
CA LEU A 163 -18.29 2.69 0.52
C LEU A 163 -19.80 2.56 0.41
N LYS A 164 -20.53 2.48 1.52
CA LYS A 164 -21.99 2.47 1.52
C LYS A 164 -22.55 3.77 0.96
N SER A 165 -21.99 4.92 1.36
CA SER A 165 -22.42 6.23 0.88
C SER A 165 -22.22 6.37 -0.63
N VAL A 166 -21.11 5.87 -1.17
CA VAL A 166 -20.87 5.86 -2.62
C VAL A 166 -21.88 4.96 -3.33
N ALA A 167 -22.14 3.75 -2.82
CA ALA A 167 -23.12 2.83 -3.39
C ALA A 167 -24.52 3.45 -3.40
N ASP A 168 -24.94 4.08 -2.30
CA ASP A 168 -26.22 4.74 -2.17
C ASP A 168 -26.36 5.88 -3.21
N PHE A 169 -25.31 6.64 -3.42
CA PHE A 169 -25.26 7.72 -4.40
C PHE A 169 -25.46 7.18 -5.83
N TYR A 170 -24.78 6.08 -6.18
CA TYR A 170 -24.94 5.44 -7.49
C TYR A 170 -26.36 4.90 -7.70
N GLU A 171 -26.98 4.32 -6.67
CA GLU A 171 -28.38 3.85 -6.77
C GLU A 171 -29.36 5.00 -6.99
N LEU A 172 -29.14 6.15 -6.35
CA LEU A 172 -29.94 7.35 -6.57
C LEU A 172 -29.81 7.86 -8.01
N LEU A 173 -28.58 7.88 -8.56
CA LEU A 173 -28.34 8.29 -9.94
C LEU A 173 -29.07 7.38 -10.94
N LYS A 174 -29.06 6.07 -10.71
CA LYS A 174 -29.77 5.12 -11.57
C LYS A 174 -31.27 5.36 -11.57
N LYS A 175 -31.87 5.70 -10.43
CA LYS A 175 -33.30 6.01 -10.33
C LYS A 175 -33.69 7.27 -11.10
N ASP A 176 -32.83 8.29 -11.09
CA ASP A 176 -33.08 9.54 -11.81
C ASP A 176 -32.91 9.40 -13.32
N LEU A 177 -32.16 8.40 -13.79
CA LEU A 177 -31.94 8.13 -15.21
C LEU A 177 -32.93 7.11 -15.81
N SER A 178 -33.71 6.48 -14.99
CA SER A 178 -34.76 5.57 -15.42
C SER A 178 -36.11 6.27 -15.40
#